data_c80684b4d758efcda9e0fa3344b3cfd5
#
_entry.id   c80684b4d758efcda9e0fa3344b3cfd5
#
_cell.length_a   1.000
_cell.length_b   1.000
_cell.length_c   1.000
_cell.angle_alpha   90.00
_cell.angle_beta   90.00
_cell.angle_gamma   90.00
#
_symmetry.space_group_name_H-M   'P 1'
#
loop_
_entity.id
_entity.type
_entity.pdbx_description
1 polymer ?
#
loop_
_entity_poly.entity_id
_entity_poly.type
_entity_poly.pdbx_seq_one_letter_code
_entity_poly.pdbx_strand_id
1 'polypeptide(L)'
;MSTAVPARYCVVGGGISGLVAAYRLRVAAGPDASITLLDPADRLGGVLRTERIGGQLLDVGAEAFVARRPEVPALLGELGLSGRQIVPSGARPLIYSEGRLHPLPKDTVQGIPSRPEALAGLVDDATIRWMLDEPRRPFSWCQGADPSVAELVGDRFGEQVVIRSVDPLLSGVYAGSAATIGIRAGAPTVAAALDGGARSLTEAVTRALPPPQAGAVFGAIDGGYQVLVDELVRRSWLEWAQVSVRSVGRGARGWEVLDDEGTRWPADAVVLAVPAPRLPALVADIAPRTAAAARRIPVASAAVVALALPGGTPLPEQSGVLVAGQGRLRAKAVTLSSKKWGRRANVEMVRLSYGRFGDDLARSTGDEDLLAWAAQDLSVLFGISVDPVDSRVVRWIDALPQYGPGHAALVAELRAGLPGGLAVAGAYLDGIGVPACVAAATRAVAALVVDGR
;
A
#
# COMPACT_ATOMS: atom_id res chain seq x y z
N MET A 1 -21.43 36.52 26.25
CA MET A 1 -20.47 35.54 25.68
C MET A 1 -21.21 34.76 24.64
N SER A 2 -20.93 34.98 23.34
CA SER A 2 -21.52 34.17 22.27
C SER A 2 -20.89 32.78 22.38
N THR A 3 -21.64 31.77 22.78
CA THR A 3 -21.19 30.37 22.72
C THR A 3 -21.16 29.97 21.25
N ALA A 4 -19.99 30.04 20.63
CA ALA A 4 -19.84 29.51 19.28
C ALA A 4 -20.29 28.03 19.31
N VAL A 5 -21.17 27.66 18.39
CA VAL A 5 -21.62 26.26 18.25
C VAL A 5 -20.38 25.43 17.89
N PRO A 6 -20.08 24.33 18.61
CA PRO A 6 -18.96 23.48 18.28
C PRO A 6 -18.97 23.00 16.83
N ALA A 7 -17.82 23.03 16.18
CA ALA A 7 -17.69 22.54 14.79
C ALA A 7 -17.96 21.02 14.75
N ARG A 8 -18.72 20.61 13.73
CA ARG A 8 -19.09 19.21 13.48
C ARG A 8 -18.37 18.69 12.25
N TYR A 9 -17.63 17.63 12.42
CA TYR A 9 -16.90 16.97 11.34
C TYR A 9 -17.42 15.56 11.14
N CYS A 10 -17.61 15.19 9.88
CA CYS A 10 -17.93 13.81 9.51
C CYS A 10 -16.76 13.20 8.72
N VAL A 11 -16.33 12.01 9.13
CA VAL A 11 -15.34 11.21 8.42
C VAL A 11 -16.02 9.96 7.91
N VAL A 12 -16.00 9.74 6.60
CA VAL A 12 -16.58 8.56 5.96
C VAL A 12 -15.47 7.59 5.59
N GLY A 13 -15.43 6.42 6.26
CA GLY A 13 -14.41 5.39 6.12
C GLY A 13 -13.46 5.31 7.31
N GLY A 14 -13.44 4.13 7.96
CA GLY A 14 -12.69 3.83 9.19
C GLY A 14 -11.31 3.19 8.96
N GLY A 15 -10.77 3.26 7.74
CA GLY A 15 -9.39 2.87 7.44
C GLY A 15 -8.36 3.86 8.01
N ILE A 16 -7.07 3.55 7.83
CA ILE A 16 -5.98 4.40 8.36
C ILE A 16 -6.11 5.87 7.95
N SER A 17 -6.54 6.16 6.72
CA SER A 17 -6.72 7.54 6.25
C SER A 17 -7.83 8.26 7.01
N GLY A 18 -8.95 7.60 7.29
CA GLY A 18 -10.04 8.18 8.07
C GLY A 18 -9.68 8.37 9.53
N LEU A 19 -9.01 7.40 10.14
CA LEU A 19 -8.55 7.49 11.53
C LEU A 19 -7.52 8.61 11.73
N VAL A 20 -6.58 8.76 10.81
CA VAL A 20 -5.63 9.88 10.84
C VAL A 20 -6.34 11.20 10.61
N ALA A 21 -7.32 11.25 9.68
CA ALA A 21 -8.12 12.46 9.47
C ALA A 21 -8.90 12.85 10.74
N ALA A 22 -9.55 11.90 11.41
CA ALA A 22 -10.25 12.15 12.68
C ALA A 22 -9.30 12.68 13.77
N TYR A 23 -8.12 12.07 13.91
CA TYR A 23 -7.10 12.54 14.83
C TYR A 23 -6.61 13.95 14.50
N ARG A 24 -6.32 14.25 13.22
CA ARG A 24 -5.89 15.58 12.78
C ARG A 24 -6.99 16.64 12.99
N LEU A 25 -8.25 16.30 12.75
CA LEU A 25 -9.38 17.16 13.04
C LEU A 25 -9.47 17.48 14.56
N ARG A 26 -9.30 16.47 15.42
CA ARG A 26 -9.26 16.67 16.87
C ARG A 26 -8.14 17.62 17.30
N VAL A 27 -6.93 17.42 16.74
CA VAL A 27 -5.78 18.30 17.04
C VAL A 27 -6.02 19.72 16.55
N ALA A 28 -6.62 19.90 15.38
CA ALA A 28 -6.81 21.22 14.78
C ALA A 28 -8.01 22.00 15.37
N ALA A 29 -9.12 21.31 15.65
CA ALA A 29 -10.37 21.95 16.08
C ALA A 29 -10.55 21.98 17.61
N GLY A 30 -9.70 21.26 18.35
CA GLY A 30 -9.74 21.25 19.82
C GLY A 30 -10.77 20.27 20.39
N PRO A 31 -10.90 20.24 21.74
CA PRO A 31 -11.70 19.25 22.46
C PRO A 31 -13.21 19.39 22.23
N ASP A 32 -13.71 20.57 21.96
CA ASP A 32 -15.15 20.84 21.84
C ASP A 32 -15.75 20.41 20.48
N ALA A 33 -14.91 20.14 19.46
CA ALA A 33 -15.41 19.71 18.17
C ALA A 33 -16.06 18.32 18.25
N SER A 34 -17.18 18.14 17.55
CA SER A 34 -17.80 16.82 17.34
C SER A 34 -17.18 16.15 16.12
N ILE A 35 -16.70 14.94 16.28
CA ILE A 35 -16.12 14.14 15.18
C ILE A 35 -16.86 12.82 15.10
N THR A 36 -17.66 12.65 14.05
CA THR A 36 -18.38 11.41 13.77
C THR A 36 -17.67 10.65 12.64
N LEU A 37 -17.40 9.37 12.86
CA LEU A 37 -16.83 8.47 11.86
C LEU A 37 -17.87 7.44 11.46
N LEU A 38 -18.14 7.33 10.15
CA LEU A 38 -19.11 6.41 9.57
C LEU A 38 -18.37 5.32 8.80
N ASP A 39 -18.50 4.07 9.23
CA ASP A 39 -17.92 2.90 8.55
C ASP A 39 -18.76 1.67 8.85
N PRO A 40 -19.20 0.87 7.84
CA PRO A 40 -20.06 -0.28 8.04
C PRO A 40 -19.37 -1.52 8.62
N ALA A 41 -18.04 -1.53 8.68
CA ALA A 41 -17.28 -2.67 9.18
C ALA A 41 -17.53 -2.91 10.68
N ASP A 42 -17.29 -4.13 11.13
CA ASP A 42 -17.34 -4.54 12.54
C ASP A 42 -16.09 -4.13 13.33
N ARG A 43 -15.10 -3.57 12.64
CA ARG A 43 -13.84 -3.08 13.20
C ARG A 43 -13.29 -1.89 12.40
N LEU A 44 -12.54 -1.04 13.06
CA LEU A 44 -11.78 0.03 12.42
C LEU A 44 -10.38 -0.46 11.97
N GLY A 45 -9.71 0.33 11.14
CA GLY A 45 -8.37 0.07 10.61
C GLY A 45 -8.33 -0.28 9.12
N GLY A 46 -9.44 -0.72 8.51
CA GLY A 46 -9.48 -1.11 7.10
C GLY A 46 -8.47 -2.22 6.78
N VAL A 47 -7.52 -1.97 5.87
CA VAL A 47 -6.45 -2.92 5.51
C VAL A 47 -5.36 -3.07 6.57
N LEU A 48 -5.37 -2.29 7.62
CA LEU A 48 -4.58 -2.53 8.82
C LEU A 48 -5.36 -3.49 9.71
N ARG A 49 -4.94 -4.74 9.74
CA ARG A 49 -5.61 -5.80 10.48
C ARG A 49 -4.59 -6.74 11.10
N THR A 50 -4.60 -6.79 12.42
CA THR A 50 -3.78 -7.71 13.21
C THR A 50 -4.67 -8.86 13.71
N GLU A 51 -4.25 -10.08 13.47
CA GLU A 51 -4.95 -11.30 13.89
C GLU A 51 -4.09 -12.10 14.87
N ARG A 52 -4.74 -12.87 15.73
CA ARG A 52 -4.06 -13.87 16.56
C ARG A 52 -4.13 -15.23 15.87
N ILE A 53 -2.97 -15.78 15.48
CA ILE A 53 -2.83 -17.02 14.74
C ILE A 53 -1.78 -17.85 15.46
N GLY A 54 -2.09 -19.09 15.83
CA GLY A 54 -1.20 -19.94 16.62
C GLY A 54 -0.69 -19.28 17.91
N GLY A 55 -1.53 -18.44 18.54
CA GLY A 55 -1.19 -17.69 19.73
C GLY A 55 -0.33 -16.44 19.49
N GLN A 56 0.16 -16.17 18.27
CA GLN A 56 0.97 -15.00 17.91
C GLN A 56 0.15 -13.93 17.19
N LEU A 57 0.55 -12.67 17.38
CA LEU A 57 -0.05 -11.55 16.63
C LEU A 57 0.65 -11.40 15.27
N LEU A 58 -0.15 -11.33 14.21
CA LEU A 58 0.32 -11.17 12.84
C LEU A 58 -0.57 -10.19 12.08
N ASP A 59 0.05 -9.23 11.39
CA ASP A 59 -0.67 -8.38 10.47
C ASP A 59 -1.00 -9.14 9.17
N VAL A 60 -2.27 -9.31 8.88
CA VAL A 60 -2.79 -10.06 7.73
C VAL A 60 -3.19 -9.16 6.55
N GLY A 61 -3.04 -7.87 6.71
CA GLY A 61 -3.14 -6.85 5.66
C GLY A 61 -1.78 -6.24 5.36
N ALA A 62 -1.66 -4.90 5.47
CA ALA A 62 -0.33 -4.27 5.47
C ALA A 62 0.48 -4.79 6.68
N GLU A 63 1.72 -5.17 6.44
CA GLU A 63 2.61 -5.70 7.50
C GLU A 63 3.73 -4.71 7.87
N ALA A 64 4.19 -3.94 6.89
CA ALA A 64 5.29 -3.03 7.04
C ALA A 64 5.00 -1.67 6.40
N PHE A 65 5.66 -0.63 6.88
CA PHE A 65 5.69 0.67 6.24
C PHE A 65 7.11 1.05 5.82
N VAL A 66 7.24 1.97 4.86
CA VAL A 66 8.54 2.51 4.44
C VAL A 66 9.04 3.45 5.53
N ALA A 67 10.00 2.98 6.35
CA ALA A 67 10.51 3.70 7.52
C ALA A 67 11.35 4.95 7.18
N ARG A 68 11.86 5.02 5.94
CA ARG A 68 12.58 6.20 5.42
C ARG A 68 11.66 7.39 5.12
N ARG A 69 10.36 7.18 5.10
CA ARG A 69 9.36 8.24 5.01
C ARG A 69 8.98 8.71 6.42
N PRO A 70 9.00 10.02 6.70
CA PRO A 70 8.85 10.54 8.06
C PRO A 70 7.44 10.44 8.63
N GLU A 71 6.42 10.26 7.80
CA GLU A 71 5.02 10.42 8.20
C GLU A 71 4.57 9.44 9.28
N VAL A 72 4.96 8.17 9.18
CA VAL A 72 4.61 7.16 10.20
C VAL A 72 5.48 7.29 11.44
N PRO A 73 6.82 7.39 11.38
CA PRO A 73 7.63 7.67 12.55
C PRO A 73 7.22 8.92 13.33
N ALA A 74 6.88 10.02 12.63
CA ALA A 74 6.40 11.24 13.25
C ALA A 74 5.05 11.02 13.95
N LEU A 75 4.10 10.35 13.28
CA LEU A 75 2.80 10.02 13.88
C LEU A 75 2.96 9.14 15.13
N LEU A 76 3.83 8.11 15.08
CA LEU A 76 4.13 7.29 16.26
C LEU A 76 4.71 8.13 17.40
N GLY A 77 5.56 9.11 17.09
CA GLY A 77 6.08 10.06 18.07
C GLY A 77 4.97 10.88 18.74
N GLU A 78 4.08 11.48 17.95
CA GLU A 78 2.94 12.26 18.44
C GLU A 78 2.00 11.44 19.33
N LEU A 79 1.81 10.16 18.99
CA LEU A 79 0.96 9.24 19.73
C LEU A 79 1.65 8.61 20.96
N GLY A 80 2.94 8.85 21.17
CA GLY A 80 3.71 8.22 22.25
C GLY A 80 4.08 6.76 21.99
N LEU A 81 4.06 6.33 20.72
CA LEU A 81 4.29 4.96 20.30
C LEU A 81 5.70 4.74 19.68
N SER A 82 6.64 5.70 19.76
CA SER A 82 7.98 5.57 19.16
C SER A 82 8.71 4.29 19.58
N GLY A 83 8.56 3.87 20.83
CA GLY A 83 9.17 2.64 21.37
C GLY A 83 8.55 1.34 20.83
N ARG A 84 7.45 1.43 20.07
CA ARG A 84 6.81 0.30 19.41
C ARG A 84 7.30 0.06 17.99
N GLN A 85 8.08 0.98 17.42
CA GLN A 85 8.62 0.78 16.08
C GLN A 85 9.73 -0.27 16.12
N ILE A 86 9.61 -1.28 15.27
CA ILE A 86 10.61 -2.32 15.05
C ILE A 86 11.13 -2.28 13.61
N VAL A 87 12.33 -2.82 13.42
CA VAL A 87 12.99 -2.94 12.11
C VAL A 87 13.18 -4.42 11.76
N PRO A 88 13.30 -4.77 10.47
CA PRO A 88 13.61 -6.13 10.05
C PRO A 88 14.92 -6.66 10.63
N SER A 89 14.99 -7.97 10.83
CA SER A 89 16.15 -8.68 11.39
C SER A 89 17.45 -8.56 10.57
N GLY A 90 17.36 -8.04 9.33
CA GLY A 90 18.44 -8.06 8.35
C GLY A 90 18.39 -9.25 7.39
N ALA A 91 17.52 -10.23 7.62
CA ALA A 91 17.25 -11.30 6.68
C ALA A 91 16.74 -10.71 5.34
N ARG A 92 17.33 -11.17 4.23
CA ARG A 92 16.99 -10.65 2.88
C ARG A 92 16.00 -11.57 2.18
N PRO A 93 15.11 -11.04 1.34
CA PRO A 93 14.25 -11.87 0.52
C PRO A 93 15.01 -12.46 -0.66
N LEU A 94 14.43 -13.51 -1.26
CA LEU A 94 14.85 -14.13 -2.49
C LEU A 94 13.87 -13.80 -3.62
N ILE A 95 14.30 -14.06 -4.85
CA ILE A 95 13.42 -14.11 -6.03
C ILE A 95 13.37 -15.56 -6.51
N TYR A 96 12.16 -16.10 -6.70
CA TYR A 96 11.95 -17.35 -7.40
C TYR A 96 11.72 -17.07 -8.88
N SER A 97 12.61 -17.57 -9.73
CA SER A 97 12.53 -17.43 -11.18
C SER A 97 12.99 -18.71 -11.85
N GLU A 98 12.25 -19.20 -12.86
CA GLU A 98 12.59 -20.38 -13.66
C GLU A 98 12.94 -21.64 -12.84
N GLY A 99 12.17 -21.86 -11.76
CA GLY A 99 12.37 -23.05 -10.91
C GLY A 99 13.51 -22.94 -9.90
N ARG A 100 14.14 -21.76 -9.75
CA ARG A 100 15.29 -21.54 -8.87
C ARG A 100 15.08 -20.34 -7.96
N LEU A 101 15.73 -20.38 -6.80
CA LEU A 101 15.81 -19.26 -5.86
C LEU A 101 17.10 -18.47 -6.13
N HIS A 102 16.95 -17.17 -6.31
CA HIS A 102 18.03 -16.21 -6.54
C HIS A 102 18.09 -15.19 -5.41
N PRO A 103 19.25 -14.69 -5.02
CA PRO A 103 19.34 -13.53 -4.13
C PRO A 103 18.65 -12.32 -4.74
N LEU A 104 17.97 -11.51 -3.91
CA LEU A 104 17.43 -10.23 -4.37
C LEU A 104 18.58 -9.34 -4.86
N PRO A 105 18.52 -8.80 -6.08
CA PRO A 105 19.55 -7.91 -6.63
C PRO A 105 19.82 -6.71 -5.73
N LYS A 106 21.08 -6.33 -5.62
CA LYS A 106 21.54 -5.13 -4.90
C LYS A 106 21.64 -3.96 -5.86
N ASP A 107 21.70 -2.75 -5.29
CA ASP A 107 21.90 -1.51 -6.07
C ASP A 107 20.82 -1.33 -7.14
N THR A 108 19.57 -1.53 -6.73
CA THR A 108 18.39 -1.37 -7.55
C THR A 108 17.41 -0.37 -6.94
N VAL A 109 16.62 0.27 -7.78
CA VAL A 109 15.42 1.03 -7.38
C VAL A 109 14.20 0.26 -7.88
N GLN A 110 13.40 -0.30 -6.99
CA GLN A 110 12.25 -1.16 -7.33
C GLN A 110 12.60 -2.29 -8.31
N GLY A 111 13.78 -2.90 -8.16
CA GLY A 111 14.26 -3.95 -9.04
C GLY A 111 14.90 -3.45 -10.35
N ILE A 112 14.85 -2.17 -10.65
CA ILE A 112 15.54 -1.57 -11.80
C ILE A 112 17.02 -1.43 -11.43
N PRO A 113 17.95 -2.13 -12.08
CA PRO A 113 19.36 -2.14 -11.67
C PRO A 113 20.11 -0.88 -12.12
N SER A 114 21.07 -0.44 -11.30
CA SER A 114 22.01 0.63 -11.67
C SER A 114 23.20 0.12 -12.48
N ARG A 115 23.40 -1.20 -12.52
CA ARG A 115 24.49 -1.87 -13.24
C ARG A 115 24.09 -3.30 -13.61
N PRO A 116 24.55 -3.79 -14.79
CA PRO A 116 24.16 -5.12 -15.28
C PRO A 116 24.54 -6.27 -14.36
N GLU A 117 25.70 -6.20 -13.70
CA GLU A 117 26.24 -7.26 -12.82
C GLU A 117 25.32 -7.56 -11.63
N ALA A 118 24.47 -6.62 -11.25
CA ALA A 118 23.47 -6.82 -10.20
C ALA A 118 22.46 -7.94 -10.52
N LEU A 119 22.31 -8.26 -11.82
CA LEU A 119 21.37 -9.28 -12.32
C LEU A 119 22.06 -10.57 -12.79
N ALA A 120 23.37 -10.72 -12.56
CA ALA A 120 24.10 -11.93 -12.94
C ALA A 120 23.43 -13.19 -12.37
N GLY A 121 23.18 -14.17 -13.23
CA GLY A 121 22.47 -15.41 -12.90
C GLY A 121 20.94 -15.31 -12.78
N LEU A 122 20.37 -14.11 -12.79
CA LEU A 122 18.91 -13.90 -12.84
C LEU A 122 18.42 -13.70 -14.28
N VAL A 123 19.21 -13.06 -15.13
CA VAL A 123 18.97 -12.87 -16.56
C VAL A 123 20.10 -13.52 -17.37
N ASP A 124 19.90 -13.73 -18.66
CA ASP A 124 20.91 -14.33 -19.54
C ASP A 124 22.02 -13.33 -19.94
N ASP A 125 23.12 -13.87 -20.49
CA ASP A 125 24.27 -13.08 -20.89
C ASP A 125 23.96 -12.12 -22.07
N ALA A 126 22.97 -12.40 -22.88
CA ALA A 126 22.54 -11.50 -23.95
C ALA A 126 21.89 -10.25 -23.39
N THR A 127 21.04 -10.41 -22.37
CA THR A 127 20.43 -9.32 -21.62
C THR A 127 21.49 -8.48 -20.89
N ILE A 128 22.48 -9.12 -20.26
CA ILE A 128 23.61 -8.41 -19.61
C ILE A 128 24.36 -7.54 -20.63
N ARG A 129 24.70 -8.09 -21.81
CA ARG A 129 25.36 -7.32 -22.87
C ARG A 129 24.49 -6.15 -23.38
N TRP A 130 23.19 -6.39 -23.55
CA TRP A 130 22.24 -5.34 -23.96
C TRP A 130 22.19 -4.18 -22.96
N MET A 131 22.24 -4.49 -21.69
CA MET A 131 22.30 -3.48 -20.62
C MET A 131 23.63 -2.73 -20.59
N LEU A 132 24.77 -3.39 -20.84
CA LEU A 132 26.09 -2.74 -20.89
C LEU A 132 26.17 -1.65 -21.97
N ASP A 133 25.46 -1.82 -23.08
CA ASP A 133 25.41 -0.84 -24.16
C ASP A 133 24.36 0.27 -23.94
N GLU A 134 23.50 0.13 -22.94
CA GLU A 134 22.40 1.08 -22.68
C GLU A 134 22.85 2.54 -22.60
N PRO A 135 23.95 2.91 -21.89
CA PRO A 135 24.37 4.31 -21.80
C PRO A 135 24.83 4.93 -23.12
N ARG A 136 25.14 4.09 -24.12
CA ARG A 136 25.59 4.53 -25.45
C ARG A 136 24.46 4.64 -26.47
N ARG A 137 23.31 4.00 -26.19
CA ARG A 137 22.17 4.03 -27.08
C ARG A 137 21.44 5.38 -26.98
N PRO A 138 20.99 5.95 -28.11
CA PRO A 138 20.19 7.18 -28.07
C PRO A 138 19.04 7.05 -27.09
N PHE A 139 18.82 8.09 -26.27
CA PHE A 139 17.75 8.17 -25.31
C PHE A 139 17.10 9.53 -25.36
N SER A 140 15.79 9.57 -25.45
CA SER A 140 15.00 10.79 -25.43
C SER A 140 13.99 10.73 -24.30
N TRP A 141 13.99 11.71 -23.43
CA TRP A 141 13.05 11.84 -22.33
C TRP A 141 12.33 13.17 -22.39
N CYS A 142 11.03 13.16 -22.42
CA CYS A 142 10.22 14.37 -22.28
C CYS A 142 9.95 14.62 -20.80
N GLN A 143 10.25 15.80 -20.29
CA GLN A 143 9.95 16.18 -18.92
C GLN A 143 8.43 16.01 -18.65
N GLY A 144 8.08 15.35 -17.55
CA GLY A 144 6.69 15.04 -17.25
C GLY A 144 6.16 13.73 -17.86
N ALA A 145 6.91 13.07 -18.74
CA ALA A 145 6.50 11.77 -19.28
C ALA A 145 6.28 10.73 -18.17
N ASP A 146 5.30 9.87 -18.38
CA ASP A 146 4.92 8.82 -17.42
C ASP A 146 4.57 7.51 -18.18
N PRO A 147 5.53 6.92 -18.94
CA PRO A 147 5.31 5.60 -19.53
C PRO A 147 5.13 4.54 -18.43
N SER A 148 4.62 3.37 -18.78
CA SER A 148 4.65 2.25 -17.84
C SER A 148 6.09 1.86 -17.51
N VAL A 149 6.29 1.27 -16.34
CA VAL A 149 7.63 0.79 -15.95
C VAL A 149 8.14 -0.24 -16.94
N ALA A 150 7.26 -1.13 -17.45
CA ALA A 150 7.64 -2.15 -18.42
C ALA A 150 8.07 -1.54 -19.78
N GLU A 151 7.36 -0.51 -20.27
CA GLU A 151 7.76 0.18 -21.51
C GLU A 151 9.17 0.76 -21.40
N LEU A 152 9.43 1.54 -20.32
CA LEU A 152 10.74 2.16 -20.14
C LEU A 152 11.86 1.15 -19.90
N VAL A 153 11.65 0.23 -18.96
CA VAL A 153 12.69 -0.75 -18.58
C VAL A 153 12.88 -1.79 -19.68
N GLY A 154 11.80 -2.23 -20.32
CA GLY A 154 11.85 -3.20 -21.44
C GLY A 154 12.62 -2.66 -22.64
N ASP A 155 12.36 -1.41 -23.05
CA ASP A 155 13.11 -0.74 -24.12
C ASP A 155 14.61 -0.63 -23.78
N ARG A 156 14.93 -0.24 -22.56
CA ARG A 156 16.31 0.07 -22.17
C ARG A 156 17.12 -1.16 -21.72
N PHE A 157 16.53 -2.05 -20.93
CA PHE A 157 17.24 -3.17 -20.30
C PHE A 157 16.78 -4.55 -20.80
N GLY A 158 15.62 -4.61 -21.48
CA GLY A 158 15.07 -5.86 -21.99
C GLY A 158 14.00 -6.47 -21.10
N GLU A 159 13.18 -7.33 -21.71
CA GLU A 159 12.00 -7.93 -21.08
C GLU A 159 12.35 -8.83 -19.88
N GLN A 160 13.48 -9.54 -19.92
CA GLN A 160 13.88 -10.40 -18.79
C GLN A 160 14.10 -9.59 -17.51
N VAL A 161 14.62 -8.36 -17.60
CA VAL A 161 14.79 -7.47 -16.46
C VAL A 161 13.43 -7.07 -15.87
N VAL A 162 12.47 -6.76 -16.75
CA VAL A 162 11.10 -6.46 -16.32
C VAL A 162 10.51 -7.65 -15.56
N ILE A 163 10.47 -8.82 -16.17
CA ILE A 163 9.77 -10.01 -15.64
C ILE A 163 10.45 -10.58 -14.40
N ARG A 164 11.80 -10.62 -14.37
CA ARG A 164 12.54 -11.35 -13.34
C ARG A 164 13.01 -10.49 -12.18
N SER A 165 13.14 -9.17 -12.38
CA SER A 165 13.64 -8.27 -11.34
C SER A 165 12.62 -7.23 -10.90
N VAL A 166 11.97 -6.52 -11.82
CA VAL A 166 11.11 -5.38 -11.53
C VAL A 166 9.71 -5.82 -11.11
N ASP A 167 9.08 -6.66 -11.91
CA ASP A 167 7.70 -7.10 -11.70
C ASP A 167 7.45 -7.77 -10.33
N PRO A 168 8.36 -8.64 -9.83
CA PRO A 168 8.19 -9.23 -8.50
C PRO A 168 8.08 -8.21 -7.37
N LEU A 169 8.84 -7.11 -7.44
CA LEU A 169 8.80 -6.06 -6.43
C LEU A 169 7.52 -5.22 -6.54
N LEU A 170 7.15 -4.79 -7.75
CA LEU A 170 5.92 -4.03 -7.96
C LEU A 170 4.66 -4.83 -7.62
N SER A 171 4.62 -6.10 -8.01
CA SER A 171 3.55 -7.04 -7.69
C SER A 171 3.39 -7.24 -6.17
N GLY A 172 4.50 -7.27 -5.43
CA GLY A 172 4.49 -7.35 -3.97
C GLY A 172 3.84 -6.13 -3.29
N VAL A 173 3.94 -4.95 -3.91
CA VAL A 173 3.41 -3.69 -3.36
C VAL A 173 2.00 -3.39 -3.85
N TYR A 174 1.79 -3.46 -5.17
CA TYR A 174 0.55 -2.98 -5.82
C TYR A 174 -0.42 -4.12 -6.19
N ALA A 175 -0.01 -5.39 -6.11
CA ALA A 175 -0.63 -6.50 -6.81
C ALA A 175 -0.81 -6.22 -8.33
N GLY A 176 -0.13 -5.21 -8.86
CA GLY A 176 -0.07 -4.82 -10.26
C GLY A 176 1.14 -5.41 -10.96
N SER A 177 1.37 -4.97 -12.18
CA SER A 177 2.55 -5.33 -12.96
C SER A 177 3.29 -4.10 -13.47
N ALA A 178 4.53 -4.26 -13.85
CA ALA A 178 5.32 -3.22 -14.50
C ALA A 178 4.64 -2.65 -15.76
N ALA A 179 3.81 -3.46 -16.43
CA ALA A 179 3.06 -3.03 -17.62
C ALA A 179 1.90 -2.08 -17.31
N THR A 180 1.38 -2.12 -16.09
CA THR A 180 0.20 -1.32 -15.69
C THR A 180 0.53 -0.17 -14.75
N ILE A 181 1.72 -0.13 -14.17
CA ILE A 181 2.17 0.92 -13.24
C ILE A 181 3.02 1.94 -14.01
N GLY A 182 2.68 3.23 -13.90
CA GLY A 182 3.47 4.33 -14.45
C GLY A 182 4.80 4.50 -13.71
N ILE A 183 5.84 4.94 -14.43
CA ILE A 183 7.19 5.09 -13.84
C ILE A 183 7.19 6.10 -12.69
N ARG A 184 6.34 7.13 -12.73
CA ARG A 184 6.26 8.16 -11.68
C ARG A 184 5.69 7.62 -10.38
N ALA A 185 4.85 6.59 -10.46
CA ALA A 185 4.31 5.90 -9.29
C ALA A 185 5.21 4.75 -8.84
N GLY A 186 5.68 3.93 -9.79
CA GLY A 186 6.47 2.72 -9.52
C GLY A 186 7.90 3.02 -9.06
N ALA A 187 8.55 4.03 -9.67
CA ALA A 187 9.93 4.43 -9.33
C ALA A 187 10.10 5.96 -9.40
N PRO A 188 9.46 6.72 -8.49
CA PRO A 188 9.39 8.18 -8.54
C PRO A 188 10.77 8.87 -8.52
N THR A 189 11.74 8.29 -7.83
CA THR A 189 13.11 8.82 -7.79
C THR A 189 13.85 8.66 -9.12
N VAL A 190 13.57 7.59 -9.86
CA VAL A 190 14.10 7.38 -11.23
C VAL A 190 13.47 8.39 -12.18
N ALA A 191 12.15 8.56 -12.13
CA ALA A 191 11.44 9.57 -12.94
C ALA A 191 11.98 10.99 -12.66
N ALA A 192 12.21 11.33 -11.40
CA ALA A 192 12.80 12.62 -11.02
C ALA A 192 14.24 12.80 -11.55
N ALA A 193 15.04 11.74 -11.55
CA ALA A 193 16.40 11.78 -12.11
C ALA A 193 16.39 11.97 -13.63
N LEU A 194 15.43 11.36 -14.34
CA LEU A 194 15.21 11.58 -15.79
C LEU A 194 14.76 13.01 -16.07
N ASP A 195 13.81 13.55 -15.32
CA ASP A 195 13.40 14.96 -15.41
C ASP A 195 14.56 15.93 -15.13
N GLY A 196 15.49 15.52 -14.25
CA GLY A 196 16.73 16.23 -13.94
C GLY A 196 17.86 16.04 -14.96
N GLY A 197 17.57 15.51 -16.16
CA GLY A 197 18.49 15.43 -17.29
C GLY A 197 19.45 14.25 -17.26
N ALA A 198 19.10 13.12 -16.63
CA ALA A 198 19.83 11.88 -16.80
C ALA A 198 19.74 11.41 -18.28
N ARG A 199 20.88 11.06 -18.87
CA ARG A 199 21.01 10.76 -20.30
C ARG A 199 20.79 9.29 -20.65
N SER A 200 20.58 8.44 -19.63
CA SER A 200 20.28 7.01 -19.76
C SER A 200 19.50 6.53 -18.56
N LEU A 201 18.86 5.37 -18.67
CA LEU A 201 18.18 4.75 -17.55
C LEU A 201 19.19 4.29 -16.48
N THR A 202 20.35 3.78 -16.87
CA THR A 202 21.47 3.43 -15.98
C THR A 202 21.88 4.64 -15.12
N GLU A 203 22.06 5.80 -15.74
CA GLU A 203 22.42 7.02 -15.04
C GLU A 203 21.29 7.47 -14.07
N ALA A 204 20.04 7.41 -14.54
CA ALA A 204 18.89 7.79 -13.72
C ALA A 204 18.76 6.91 -12.48
N VAL A 205 18.89 5.60 -12.61
CA VAL A 205 18.86 4.67 -11.47
C VAL A 205 20.02 4.91 -10.52
N THR A 206 21.23 5.14 -11.05
CA THR A 206 22.41 5.44 -10.24
C THR A 206 22.21 6.68 -9.38
N ARG A 207 21.66 7.76 -9.96
CA ARG A 207 21.32 9.00 -9.23
C ARG A 207 20.20 8.80 -8.19
N ALA A 208 19.30 7.86 -8.46
CA ALA A 208 18.14 7.56 -7.62
C ALA A 208 18.43 6.59 -6.46
N LEU A 209 19.61 5.95 -6.44
CA LEU A 209 19.99 5.08 -5.33
C LEU A 209 20.03 5.84 -4.01
N PRO A 210 19.50 5.26 -2.92
CA PRO A 210 19.58 5.87 -1.61
C PRO A 210 21.03 5.91 -1.12
N PRO A 211 21.40 6.91 -0.30
CA PRO A 211 22.73 6.96 0.30
C PRO A 211 22.98 5.74 1.18
N PRO A 212 24.25 5.30 1.32
CA PRO A 212 24.62 4.09 2.08
C PRO A 212 24.13 4.07 3.53
N GLN A 213 24.00 5.24 4.18
CA GLN A 213 23.60 5.40 5.57
C GLN A 213 22.08 5.54 5.76
N ALA A 214 21.27 5.28 4.77
CA ALA A 214 19.82 5.57 4.80
C ALA A 214 19.00 4.74 5.81
N GLY A 215 19.60 3.87 6.62
CA GLY A 215 18.90 3.04 7.61
C GLY A 215 18.01 1.95 6.99
N ALA A 216 17.20 1.29 7.81
CA ALA A 216 16.26 0.26 7.36
C ALA A 216 15.22 0.85 6.41
N VAL A 217 14.92 0.11 5.33
CA VAL A 217 13.88 0.52 4.36
C VAL A 217 12.50 0.41 4.97
N PHE A 218 12.26 -0.66 5.74
CA PHE A 218 10.97 -0.99 6.32
C PHE A 218 10.99 -0.90 7.83
N GLY A 219 9.83 -0.57 8.38
CA GLY A 219 9.51 -0.68 9.79
C GLY A 219 8.16 -1.38 9.96
N ALA A 220 7.91 -1.87 11.16
CA ALA A 220 6.61 -2.37 11.61
C ALA A 220 6.34 -1.91 13.03
N ILE A 221 5.19 -2.25 13.56
CA ILE A 221 4.77 -1.92 14.91
C ILE A 221 4.79 -3.20 15.76
N ASP A 222 5.49 -3.17 16.87
CA ASP A 222 5.44 -4.26 17.84
C ASP A 222 4.04 -4.37 18.43
N GLY A 223 3.46 -5.57 18.36
CA GLY A 223 2.04 -5.81 18.64
C GLY A 223 1.10 -5.65 17.44
N GLY A 224 1.65 -5.30 16.26
CA GLY A 224 0.90 -5.10 15.02
C GLY A 224 0.25 -3.73 14.89
N TYR A 225 -0.36 -3.49 13.75
CA TYR A 225 -1.02 -2.21 13.44
C TYR A 225 -2.23 -1.91 14.33
N GLN A 226 -2.81 -2.92 14.99
CA GLN A 226 -3.91 -2.70 15.93
C GLN A 226 -3.53 -1.70 17.02
N VAL A 227 -2.27 -1.70 17.48
CA VAL A 227 -1.75 -0.73 18.46
C VAL A 227 -1.89 0.72 17.96
N LEU A 228 -1.60 0.97 16.68
CA LEU A 228 -1.77 2.29 16.07
C LEU A 228 -3.24 2.66 15.90
N VAL A 229 -4.07 1.71 15.47
CA VAL A 229 -5.52 1.90 15.28
C VAL A 229 -6.18 2.28 16.61
N ASP A 230 -5.91 1.53 17.66
CA ASP A 230 -6.49 1.77 19.00
C ASP A 230 -6.10 3.14 19.54
N GLU A 231 -4.83 3.53 19.39
CA GLU A 231 -4.36 4.82 19.89
C GLU A 231 -4.93 5.99 19.06
N LEU A 232 -5.09 5.86 17.75
CA LEU A 232 -5.76 6.85 16.91
C LEU A 232 -7.23 7.05 17.34
N VAL A 233 -7.96 5.96 17.55
CA VAL A 233 -9.36 6.00 18.03
C VAL A 233 -9.42 6.71 19.38
N ARG A 234 -8.59 6.30 20.33
CA ARG A 234 -8.54 6.86 21.68
C ARG A 234 -8.24 8.37 21.69
N ARG A 235 -7.28 8.81 20.86
CA ARG A 235 -6.87 10.23 20.78
C ARG A 235 -7.82 11.11 19.99
N SER A 236 -8.58 10.53 19.08
CA SER A 236 -9.52 11.29 18.25
C SER A 236 -10.79 11.67 19.02
N TRP A 237 -11.15 10.96 20.07
CA TRP A 237 -12.43 11.09 20.78
C TRP A 237 -13.61 11.14 19.78
N LEU A 238 -13.53 10.27 18.77
CA LEU A 238 -14.55 10.18 17.75
C LEU A 238 -15.74 9.34 18.22
N GLU A 239 -16.90 9.64 17.67
CA GLU A 239 -18.07 8.78 17.71
C GLU A 239 -18.11 7.93 16.47
N TRP A 240 -18.06 6.61 16.63
CA TRP A 240 -18.14 5.67 15.51
C TRP A 240 -19.55 5.13 15.37
N ALA A 241 -20.17 5.39 14.21
CA ALA A 241 -21.42 4.76 13.80
C ALA A 241 -21.14 3.69 12.74
N GLN A 242 -21.60 2.47 13.03
CA GLN A 242 -21.43 1.30 12.16
C GLN A 242 -22.50 1.29 11.07
N VAL A 243 -22.42 2.24 10.13
CA VAL A 243 -23.38 2.42 9.05
C VAL A 243 -22.69 2.61 7.70
N SER A 244 -23.36 2.23 6.64
CA SER A 244 -22.91 2.45 5.27
C SER A 244 -23.41 3.79 4.75
N VAL A 245 -22.52 4.65 4.27
CA VAL A 245 -22.92 5.92 3.68
C VAL A 245 -23.41 5.72 2.25
N ARG A 246 -24.58 6.28 1.97
CA ARG A 246 -25.25 6.25 0.66
C ARG A 246 -24.88 7.45 -0.21
N SER A 247 -24.89 8.67 0.37
CA SER A 247 -24.61 9.90 -0.38
C SER A 247 -24.17 11.03 0.55
N VAL A 248 -23.54 12.03 -0.04
CA VAL A 248 -23.20 13.30 0.59
C VAL A 248 -23.85 14.42 -0.19
N GLY A 249 -24.53 15.34 0.50
CA GLY A 249 -25.25 16.46 -0.08
C GLY A 249 -25.07 17.75 0.68
N ARG A 250 -25.65 18.84 0.17
CA ARG A 250 -25.75 20.11 0.89
C ARG A 250 -26.89 20.03 1.90
N GLY A 251 -26.62 20.34 3.16
CA GLY A 251 -27.60 20.50 4.21
C GLY A 251 -28.02 21.95 4.39
N ALA A 252 -28.91 22.20 5.36
CA ALA A 252 -29.35 23.55 5.71
C ALA A 252 -28.19 24.45 6.21
N ARG A 253 -27.19 23.83 6.82
CA ARG A 253 -25.93 24.47 7.23
C ARG A 253 -24.80 23.51 6.92
N GLY A 254 -23.95 23.81 5.94
CA GLY A 254 -22.81 22.99 5.54
C GLY A 254 -23.20 21.74 4.75
N TRP A 255 -22.85 20.56 5.25
CA TRP A 255 -22.98 19.26 4.61
C TRP A 255 -23.97 18.36 5.34
N GLU A 256 -24.54 17.43 4.63
CA GLU A 256 -25.38 16.37 5.15
C GLU A 256 -24.92 15.04 4.54
N VAL A 257 -24.55 14.09 5.39
CA VAL A 257 -24.22 12.73 4.99
C VAL A 257 -25.44 11.85 5.26
N LEU A 258 -25.89 11.11 4.26
CA LEU A 258 -27.02 10.18 4.35
C LEU A 258 -26.52 8.75 4.37
N ASP A 259 -26.89 7.99 5.39
CA ASP A 259 -26.60 6.56 5.45
C ASP A 259 -27.67 5.69 4.75
N ASP A 260 -27.45 4.38 4.72
CA ASP A 260 -28.34 3.40 4.10
C ASP A 260 -29.62 3.12 4.91
N GLU A 261 -29.64 3.49 6.19
CA GLU A 261 -30.81 3.42 7.08
C GLU A 261 -31.70 4.67 6.95
N GLY A 262 -31.26 5.70 6.22
CA GLY A 262 -31.98 6.96 6.03
C GLY A 262 -31.67 8.02 7.09
N THR A 263 -30.71 7.77 8.00
CA THR A 263 -30.27 8.74 9.00
C THR A 263 -29.42 9.82 8.34
N ARG A 264 -29.65 11.07 8.77
CA ARG A 264 -28.95 12.25 8.29
C ARG A 264 -27.93 12.73 9.33
N TRP A 265 -26.69 12.83 8.87
CA TRP A 265 -25.54 13.26 9.70
C TRP A 265 -25.09 14.64 9.25
N PRO A 266 -25.51 15.71 9.95
CA PRO A 266 -25.13 17.07 9.60
C PRO A 266 -23.68 17.36 9.98
N ALA A 267 -22.91 17.99 9.09
CA ALA A 267 -21.51 18.34 9.29
C ALA A 267 -21.18 19.72 8.70
N ASP A 268 -20.23 20.42 9.30
CA ASP A 268 -19.70 21.67 8.75
C ASP A 268 -18.62 21.38 7.70
N ALA A 269 -17.91 20.23 7.83
CA ALA A 269 -17.01 19.70 6.82
C ALA A 269 -16.99 18.16 6.84
N VAL A 270 -16.64 17.55 5.68
CA VAL A 270 -16.60 16.09 5.51
C VAL A 270 -15.28 15.64 4.91
N VAL A 271 -14.68 14.59 5.47
CA VAL A 271 -13.55 13.87 4.89
C VAL A 271 -14.03 12.52 4.35
N LEU A 272 -13.86 12.31 3.04
CA LEU A 272 -14.19 11.05 2.36
C LEU A 272 -12.92 10.18 2.30
N ALA A 273 -12.82 9.21 3.20
CA ALA A 273 -11.70 8.29 3.34
C ALA A 273 -12.05 6.86 2.89
N VAL A 274 -12.94 6.75 1.91
CA VAL A 274 -13.42 5.49 1.31
C VAL A 274 -12.51 5.02 0.18
N PRO A 275 -12.52 3.73 -0.19
CA PRO A 275 -11.84 3.24 -1.41
C PRO A 275 -12.33 3.93 -2.69
N ALA A 276 -11.46 4.08 -3.69
CA ALA A 276 -11.77 4.77 -4.94
C ALA A 276 -13.09 4.31 -5.61
N PRO A 277 -13.43 3.00 -5.69
CA PRO A 277 -14.68 2.55 -6.29
C PRO A 277 -15.95 3.00 -5.56
N ARG A 278 -15.87 3.35 -4.28
CA ARG A 278 -17.00 3.81 -3.47
C ARG A 278 -17.26 5.31 -3.63
N LEU A 279 -16.23 6.09 -3.91
CA LEU A 279 -16.29 7.55 -3.97
C LEU A 279 -17.32 8.07 -5.00
N PRO A 280 -17.43 7.52 -6.23
CA PRO A 280 -18.36 8.03 -7.23
C PRO A 280 -19.83 8.05 -6.78
N ALA A 281 -20.28 7.01 -6.07
CA ALA A 281 -21.65 6.93 -5.58
C ALA A 281 -21.95 7.99 -4.52
N LEU A 282 -20.97 8.37 -3.72
CA LEU A 282 -21.14 9.32 -2.63
C LEU A 282 -21.24 10.77 -3.12
N VAL A 283 -20.60 11.12 -4.24
CA VAL A 283 -20.39 12.51 -4.65
C VAL A 283 -20.92 12.84 -6.05
N ALA A 284 -21.61 11.91 -6.71
CA ALA A 284 -22.07 12.08 -8.10
C ALA A 284 -22.85 13.39 -8.32
N ASP A 285 -23.75 13.73 -7.41
CA ASP A 285 -24.64 14.88 -7.54
C ASP A 285 -23.95 16.22 -7.20
N ILE A 286 -22.96 16.19 -6.32
CA ILE A 286 -22.31 17.41 -5.78
C ILE A 286 -20.93 17.68 -6.38
N ALA A 287 -20.26 16.64 -6.88
CA ALA A 287 -18.91 16.69 -7.45
C ALA A 287 -18.78 15.72 -8.64
N PRO A 288 -19.53 15.92 -9.75
CA PRO A 288 -19.54 14.96 -10.87
C PRO A 288 -18.18 14.77 -11.54
N ARG A 289 -17.33 15.80 -11.57
CA ARG A 289 -15.94 15.69 -12.08
C ARG A 289 -15.09 14.78 -11.20
N THR A 290 -15.18 14.93 -9.88
CA THR A 290 -14.53 14.03 -8.91
C THR A 290 -15.01 12.59 -9.07
N ALA A 291 -16.33 12.39 -9.21
CA ALA A 291 -16.92 11.08 -9.44
C ALA A 291 -16.41 10.44 -10.75
N ALA A 292 -16.35 11.21 -11.83
CA ALA A 292 -15.85 10.75 -13.13
C ALA A 292 -14.35 10.36 -13.05
N ALA A 293 -13.54 11.17 -12.40
CA ALA A 293 -12.10 10.87 -12.20
C ALA A 293 -11.90 9.62 -11.34
N ALA A 294 -12.66 9.47 -10.26
CA ALA A 294 -12.54 8.31 -9.37
C ALA A 294 -12.91 6.97 -10.07
N ARG A 295 -13.89 6.96 -10.99
CA ARG A 295 -14.24 5.77 -11.80
C ARG A 295 -13.11 5.28 -12.69
N ARG A 296 -12.14 6.14 -13.02
CA ARG A 296 -11.00 5.83 -13.88
C ARG A 296 -9.82 5.24 -13.09
N ILE A 297 -9.90 5.16 -11.76
CA ILE A 297 -8.87 4.55 -10.92
C ILE A 297 -9.13 3.05 -10.84
N PRO A 298 -8.33 2.20 -11.51
CA PRO A 298 -8.51 0.76 -11.43
C PRO A 298 -8.05 0.25 -10.07
N VAL A 299 -8.58 -0.91 -9.67
CA VAL A 299 -8.23 -1.55 -8.40
C VAL A 299 -7.94 -3.04 -8.61
N ALA A 300 -7.06 -3.59 -7.77
CA ALA A 300 -6.81 -5.01 -7.69
C ALA A 300 -7.33 -5.57 -6.37
N SER A 301 -7.60 -6.87 -6.39
CA SER A 301 -7.93 -7.67 -5.22
C SER A 301 -6.78 -8.61 -4.87
N ALA A 302 -6.61 -8.93 -3.60
CA ALA A 302 -5.63 -9.91 -3.13
C ALA A 302 -6.20 -10.78 -2.03
N ALA A 303 -5.70 -12.01 -1.94
CA ALA A 303 -5.91 -12.88 -0.78
C ALA A 303 -4.59 -13.11 -0.07
N VAL A 304 -4.63 -13.13 1.25
CA VAL A 304 -3.49 -13.48 2.11
C VAL A 304 -3.84 -14.74 2.87
N VAL A 305 -2.98 -15.75 2.74
CA VAL A 305 -3.00 -16.94 3.57
C VAL A 305 -1.91 -16.79 4.62
N ALA A 306 -2.30 -16.75 5.88
CA ALA A 306 -1.40 -16.69 7.01
C ALA A 306 -1.40 -18.05 7.72
N LEU A 307 -0.21 -18.59 7.96
CA LEU A 307 -0.01 -19.91 8.56
C LEU A 307 0.86 -19.77 9.82
N ALA A 308 0.46 -20.45 10.88
CA ALA A 308 1.32 -20.75 12.01
C ALA A 308 1.80 -22.21 11.85
N LEU A 309 3.06 -22.41 11.54
CA LEU A 309 3.66 -23.73 11.41
C LEU A 309 4.29 -24.15 12.75
N PRO A 310 4.44 -25.46 13.02
CA PRO A 310 5.14 -25.92 14.22
C PRO A 310 6.54 -25.30 14.35
N GLY A 311 6.95 -24.99 15.57
CA GLY A 311 8.32 -24.56 15.85
C GLY A 311 9.33 -25.60 15.40
N GLY A 312 10.42 -25.15 14.78
CA GLY A 312 11.43 -26.03 14.20
C GLY A 312 11.12 -26.52 12.78
N THR A 313 9.99 -26.09 12.16
CA THR A 313 9.81 -26.27 10.71
C THR A 313 11.03 -25.74 9.97
N PRO A 314 11.66 -26.54 9.07
CA PRO A 314 12.96 -26.18 8.45
C PRO A 314 12.80 -25.12 7.36
N LEU A 315 12.37 -23.91 7.78
CA LEU A 315 12.28 -22.73 6.92
C LEU A 315 13.68 -22.11 6.75
N PRO A 316 13.97 -21.55 5.57
CA PRO A 316 15.24 -20.87 5.35
C PRO A 316 15.34 -19.57 6.17
N GLU A 317 16.57 -19.10 6.39
CA GLU A 317 16.86 -17.88 7.20
C GLU A 317 16.54 -16.56 6.46
N GLN A 318 16.00 -16.62 5.26
CA GLN A 318 15.59 -15.48 4.47
C GLN A 318 14.27 -14.89 4.98
N SER A 319 13.99 -13.63 4.64
CA SER A 319 12.75 -12.95 5.04
C SER A 319 11.54 -13.32 4.20
N GLY A 320 11.74 -13.98 3.07
CA GLY A 320 10.67 -14.39 2.15
C GLY A 320 11.13 -14.57 0.72
N VAL A 321 10.17 -14.79 -0.16
CA VAL A 321 10.38 -15.01 -1.60
C VAL A 321 9.41 -14.16 -2.40
N LEU A 322 9.91 -13.42 -3.38
CA LEU A 322 9.13 -12.77 -4.43
C LEU A 322 9.09 -13.70 -5.65
N VAL A 323 7.93 -13.84 -6.27
CA VAL A 323 7.75 -14.78 -7.40
C VAL A 323 7.75 -14.01 -8.71
N ALA A 324 8.73 -14.32 -9.56
CA ALA A 324 8.86 -13.76 -10.89
C ALA A 324 8.03 -14.54 -11.92
N GLY A 325 7.30 -13.80 -12.75
CA GLY A 325 6.51 -14.37 -13.84
C GLY A 325 5.32 -15.22 -13.37
N GLN A 326 4.71 -15.90 -14.33
CA GLN A 326 3.69 -16.93 -14.11
C GLN A 326 4.36 -18.31 -14.28
N GLY A 327 4.33 -19.14 -13.23
CA GLY A 327 5.02 -20.42 -13.24
C GLY A 327 4.32 -21.47 -12.37
N ARG A 328 5.09 -22.34 -11.75
CA ARG A 328 4.59 -23.42 -10.89
C ARG A 328 3.92 -22.93 -9.61
N LEU A 329 4.25 -21.71 -9.17
CA LEU A 329 3.72 -21.10 -7.95
C LEU A 329 2.49 -20.27 -8.27
N ARG A 330 1.50 -20.34 -7.40
CA ARG A 330 0.29 -19.51 -7.45
C ARG A 330 0.46 -18.23 -6.61
N ALA A 331 1.21 -18.31 -5.52
CA ALA A 331 1.55 -17.15 -4.72
C ALA A 331 2.43 -16.17 -5.52
N LYS A 332 2.16 -14.87 -5.37
CA LYS A 332 3.03 -13.80 -5.91
C LYS A 332 4.17 -13.45 -4.98
N ALA A 333 4.00 -13.75 -3.68
CA ALA A 333 5.02 -13.54 -2.65
C ALA A 333 4.78 -14.43 -1.45
N VAL A 334 5.87 -14.83 -0.79
CA VAL A 334 5.87 -15.52 0.50
C VAL A 334 6.70 -14.68 1.47
N THR A 335 6.14 -14.37 2.63
CA THR A 335 6.86 -13.71 3.73
C THR A 335 7.06 -14.70 4.87
N LEU A 336 8.29 -14.91 5.27
CA LEU A 336 8.67 -15.66 6.46
C LEU A 336 8.70 -14.67 7.63
N SER A 337 7.52 -14.36 8.19
CA SER A 337 7.36 -13.24 9.13
C SER A 337 8.18 -13.42 10.41
N SER A 338 8.31 -14.65 10.93
CA SER A 338 9.19 -14.93 12.07
C SER A 338 10.65 -14.56 11.76
N LYS A 339 11.16 -14.92 10.58
CA LYS A 339 12.53 -14.62 10.13
C LYS A 339 12.71 -13.14 9.84
N LYS A 340 11.75 -12.53 9.13
CA LYS A 340 11.77 -11.10 8.76
C LYS A 340 11.88 -10.18 9.96
N TRP A 341 11.15 -10.48 11.04
CA TRP A 341 11.10 -9.65 12.24
C TRP A 341 11.94 -10.17 13.40
N GLY A 342 12.67 -11.27 13.21
CA GLY A 342 13.51 -11.87 14.24
C GLY A 342 12.72 -12.38 15.46
N ARG A 343 11.44 -12.73 15.27
CA ARG A 343 10.57 -13.21 16.33
C ARG A 343 10.84 -14.69 16.59
N ARG A 344 11.13 -15.03 17.85
CA ARG A 344 11.28 -16.42 18.29
C ARG A 344 10.04 -16.81 19.10
N ALA A 345 9.36 -17.86 18.66
CA ALA A 345 8.18 -18.40 19.31
C ALA A 345 8.12 -19.92 19.08
N ASN A 346 7.14 -20.60 19.69
CA ASN A 346 6.90 -22.02 19.47
C ASN A 346 6.24 -22.32 18.11
N VAL A 347 6.03 -21.31 17.29
CA VAL A 347 5.49 -21.41 15.94
C VAL A 347 6.28 -20.51 14.97
N GLU A 348 6.34 -20.94 13.71
CA GLU A 348 6.88 -20.14 12.62
C GLU A 348 5.71 -19.50 11.85
N MET A 349 5.75 -18.18 11.74
CA MET A 349 4.70 -17.42 11.07
C MET A 349 5.07 -17.16 9.61
N VAL A 350 4.19 -17.58 8.70
CA VAL A 350 4.36 -17.46 7.25
C VAL A 350 3.12 -16.81 6.64
N ARG A 351 3.33 -15.95 5.65
CA ARG A 351 2.25 -15.34 4.85
C ARG A 351 2.50 -15.59 3.38
N LEU A 352 1.46 -16.03 2.67
CA LEU A 352 1.46 -16.15 1.22
C LEU A 352 0.43 -15.18 0.66
N SER A 353 0.79 -14.48 -0.42
CA SER A 353 -0.08 -13.48 -1.06
C SER A 353 -0.45 -13.95 -2.47
N TYR A 354 -1.75 -13.94 -2.77
CA TYR A 354 -2.38 -14.36 -4.01
C TYR A 354 -3.13 -13.22 -4.66
N GLY A 355 -3.42 -13.35 -5.95
CA GLY A 355 -4.17 -12.39 -6.73
C GLY A 355 -3.30 -11.26 -7.28
N ARG A 356 -3.56 -10.91 -8.55
CA ARG A 356 -2.91 -9.84 -9.29
C ARG A 356 -3.97 -8.98 -9.97
N PHE A 357 -3.59 -7.79 -10.37
CA PHE A 357 -4.47 -6.94 -11.18
C PHE A 357 -4.86 -7.65 -12.47
N GLY A 358 -6.16 -7.68 -12.75
CA GLY A 358 -6.72 -8.33 -13.92
C GLY A 358 -7.14 -9.78 -13.71
N ASP A 359 -6.83 -10.42 -12.56
CA ASP A 359 -7.40 -11.73 -12.21
C ASP A 359 -8.55 -11.61 -11.20
N ASP A 360 -9.35 -12.68 -11.09
CA ASP A 360 -10.45 -12.77 -10.14
C ASP A 360 -10.16 -13.75 -8.99
N LEU A 361 -8.92 -14.21 -8.88
CA LEU A 361 -8.51 -15.27 -7.96
C LEU A 361 -8.93 -15.00 -6.51
N ALA A 362 -8.73 -13.77 -6.03
CA ALA A 362 -9.07 -13.42 -4.65
C ALA A 362 -10.58 -13.49 -4.35
N ARG A 363 -11.44 -13.43 -5.37
CA ARG A 363 -12.90 -13.53 -5.24
C ARG A 363 -13.43 -14.94 -5.47
N SER A 364 -12.88 -15.63 -6.47
CA SER A 364 -13.42 -16.90 -6.98
C SER A 364 -12.88 -18.14 -6.28
N THR A 365 -11.69 -18.06 -5.63
CA THR A 365 -11.07 -19.24 -5.02
C THR A 365 -11.54 -19.43 -3.58
N GLY A 366 -11.93 -20.67 -3.23
CA GLY A 366 -12.32 -21.05 -1.86
C GLY A 366 -11.15 -20.99 -0.86
N ASP A 367 -11.47 -20.94 0.44
CA ASP A 367 -10.44 -20.92 1.50
C ASP A 367 -9.64 -22.21 1.53
N GLU A 368 -10.30 -23.35 1.36
CA GLU A 368 -9.66 -24.68 1.34
C GLU A 368 -8.65 -24.79 0.20
N ASP A 369 -9.00 -24.31 -1.00
CA ASP A 369 -8.09 -24.28 -2.15
C ASP A 369 -6.88 -23.36 -1.90
N LEU A 370 -7.11 -22.19 -1.33
CA LEU A 370 -6.03 -21.25 -1.00
C LEU A 370 -5.06 -21.83 0.05
N LEU A 371 -5.57 -22.56 1.04
CA LEU A 371 -4.75 -23.27 2.03
C LEU A 371 -3.97 -24.43 1.40
N ALA A 372 -4.61 -25.22 0.54
CA ALA A 372 -3.94 -26.29 -0.20
C ALA A 372 -2.85 -25.75 -1.13
N TRP A 373 -3.11 -24.64 -1.81
CA TRP A 373 -2.09 -23.96 -2.62
C TRP A 373 -0.94 -23.44 -1.78
N ALA A 374 -1.20 -22.89 -0.59
CA ALA A 374 -0.15 -22.41 0.29
C ALA A 374 0.80 -23.52 0.72
N ALA A 375 0.27 -24.70 1.07
CA ALA A 375 1.07 -25.87 1.40
C ALA A 375 1.89 -26.35 0.19
N GLN A 376 1.26 -26.40 -1.01
CA GLN A 376 1.92 -26.79 -2.25
C GLN A 376 3.05 -25.80 -2.64
N ASP A 377 2.80 -24.50 -2.56
CA ASP A 377 3.78 -23.47 -2.89
C ASP A 377 4.99 -23.53 -1.95
N LEU A 378 4.78 -23.76 -0.64
CA LEU A 378 5.87 -23.96 0.32
C LEU A 378 6.67 -25.23 0.03
N SER A 379 5.98 -26.31 -0.39
CA SER A 379 6.65 -27.55 -0.80
C SER A 379 7.51 -27.35 -2.05
N VAL A 380 7.02 -26.62 -3.05
CA VAL A 380 7.78 -26.33 -4.27
C VAL A 380 8.98 -25.42 -3.96
N LEU A 381 8.81 -24.43 -3.09
CA LEU A 381 9.87 -23.46 -2.75
C LEU A 381 10.98 -24.04 -1.89
N PHE A 382 10.61 -24.84 -0.90
CA PHE A 382 11.53 -25.23 0.17
C PHE A 382 11.69 -26.74 0.34
N GLY A 383 10.95 -27.54 -0.44
CA GLY A 383 11.01 -29.00 -0.33
C GLY A 383 10.43 -29.56 0.97
N ILE A 384 9.53 -28.81 1.64
CA ILE A 384 8.95 -29.17 2.93
C ILE A 384 7.47 -29.52 2.79
N SER A 385 7.01 -30.48 3.60
CA SER A 385 5.58 -30.68 3.85
C SER A 385 5.19 -29.89 5.09
N VAL A 386 4.10 -29.15 5.03
CA VAL A 386 3.62 -28.33 6.12
C VAL A 386 2.25 -28.79 6.60
N ASP A 387 2.08 -28.83 7.92
CA ASP A 387 0.82 -29.05 8.60
C ASP A 387 0.64 -27.91 9.61
N PRO A 388 -0.10 -26.84 9.23
CA PRO A 388 -0.24 -25.66 10.08
C PRO A 388 -1.03 -25.98 11.36
N VAL A 389 -0.53 -25.52 12.51
CA VAL A 389 -1.25 -25.60 13.79
C VAL A 389 -2.42 -24.62 13.86
N ASP A 390 -2.38 -23.56 13.06
CA ASP A 390 -3.46 -22.58 12.89
C ASP A 390 -3.27 -21.84 11.56
N SER A 391 -4.36 -21.36 10.99
CA SER A 391 -4.34 -20.65 9.71
C SER A 391 -5.43 -19.61 9.61
N ARG A 392 -5.24 -18.64 8.70
CA ARG A 392 -6.23 -17.62 8.38
C ARG A 392 -6.16 -17.25 6.90
N VAL A 393 -7.31 -17.19 6.24
CA VAL A 393 -7.46 -16.61 4.90
C VAL A 393 -8.15 -15.27 5.03
N VAL A 394 -7.55 -14.23 4.46
CA VAL A 394 -8.11 -12.87 4.46
C VAL A 394 -8.13 -12.34 3.02
N ARG A 395 -9.28 -11.80 2.61
CA ARG A 395 -9.47 -11.21 1.28
C ARG A 395 -9.52 -9.69 1.36
N TRP A 396 -8.77 -9.06 0.49
CA TRP A 396 -8.69 -7.62 0.31
C TRP A 396 -9.28 -7.29 -1.06
N ILE A 397 -10.62 -7.23 -1.12
CA ILE A 397 -11.35 -7.03 -2.36
C ILE A 397 -11.32 -5.54 -2.73
N ASP A 398 -10.91 -5.24 -3.98
CA ASP A 398 -10.79 -3.87 -4.53
C ASP A 398 -9.97 -2.91 -3.64
N ALA A 399 -9.05 -3.48 -2.86
CA ALA A 399 -8.32 -2.72 -1.83
C ALA A 399 -7.00 -2.10 -2.32
N LEU A 400 -6.52 -2.49 -3.51
CA LEU A 400 -5.22 -2.08 -4.03
C LEU A 400 -5.39 -1.23 -5.30
N PRO A 401 -5.44 0.10 -5.17
CA PRO A 401 -5.53 0.98 -6.33
C PRO A 401 -4.29 0.85 -7.21
N GLN A 402 -4.51 0.95 -8.53
CA GLN A 402 -3.46 0.86 -9.55
C GLN A 402 -3.09 2.25 -10.04
N TYR A 403 -1.81 2.51 -10.12
CA TYR A 403 -1.24 3.81 -10.48
C TYR A 403 -0.68 3.74 -11.90
N GLY A 404 -1.55 3.71 -12.88
CA GLY A 404 -1.15 3.70 -14.29
C GLY A 404 -0.51 5.02 -14.75
N PRO A 405 -0.01 5.04 -15.99
CA PRO A 405 0.45 6.26 -16.62
C PRO A 405 -0.56 7.40 -16.50
N GLY A 406 -0.11 8.59 -16.10
CA GLY A 406 -0.96 9.77 -15.92
C GLY A 406 -1.76 9.81 -14.61
N HIS A 407 -1.55 8.90 -13.67
CA HIS A 407 -2.28 8.85 -12.40
C HIS A 407 -2.22 10.17 -11.61
N ALA A 408 -1.09 10.86 -11.60
CA ALA A 408 -0.95 12.14 -10.90
C ALA A 408 -1.90 13.22 -11.47
N ALA A 409 -2.06 13.28 -12.79
CA ALA A 409 -2.99 14.20 -13.43
C ALA A 409 -4.45 13.83 -13.09
N LEU A 410 -4.78 12.54 -13.06
CA LEU A 410 -6.09 12.04 -12.66
C LEU A 410 -6.44 12.43 -11.21
N VAL A 411 -5.49 12.32 -10.29
CA VAL A 411 -5.67 12.75 -8.88
C VAL A 411 -5.83 14.26 -8.78
N ALA A 412 -5.10 15.04 -9.59
CA ALA A 412 -5.29 16.49 -9.65
C ALA A 412 -6.69 16.86 -10.15
N GLU A 413 -7.19 16.19 -11.20
CA GLU A 413 -8.57 16.35 -11.72
C GLU A 413 -9.61 16.03 -10.64
N LEU A 414 -9.42 14.91 -9.92
CA LEU A 414 -10.29 14.47 -8.84
C LEU A 414 -10.37 15.52 -7.72
N ARG A 415 -9.24 16.06 -7.29
CA ARG A 415 -9.20 17.08 -6.23
C ARG A 415 -9.80 18.42 -6.68
N ALA A 416 -9.52 18.83 -7.90
CA ALA A 416 -10.06 20.09 -8.46
C ALA A 416 -11.59 20.09 -8.62
N GLY A 417 -12.22 18.93 -8.63
CA GLY A 417 -13.69 18.78 -8.69
C GLY A 417 -14.39 18.88 -7.35
N LEU A 418 -13.67 18.91 -6.22
CA LEU A 418 -14.26 18.94 -4.89
C LEU A 418 -14.75 20.35 -4.53
N PRO A 419 -15.98 20.52 -4.03
CA PRO A 419 -16.43 21.77 -3.46
C PRO A 419 -15.82 22.02 -2.07
N GLY A 420 -15.72 23.32 -1.68
CA GLY A 420 -15.22 23.71 -0.35
C GLY A 420 -15.98 23.02 0.79
N GLY A 421 -15.27 22.65 1.85
CA GLY A 421 -15.78 21.87 2.98
C GLY A 421 -15.85 20.36 2.75
N LEU A 422 -15.45 19.87 1.55
CA LEU A 422 -15.22 18.45 1.28
C LEU A 422 -13.76 18.18 0.99
N ALA A 423 -13.23 17.09 1.57
CA ALA A 423 -11.89 16.61 1.27
C ALA A 423 -11.87 15.10 1.07
N VAL A 424 -10.87 14.61 0.33
CA VAL A 424 -10.64 13.18 0.11
C VAL A 424 -9.31 12.74 0.72
N ALA A 425 -9.28 11.55 1.30
CA ALA A 425 -8.08 10.89 1.77
C ALA A 425 -8.13 9.40 1.42
N GLY A 426 -7.00 8.80 1.08
CA GLY A 426 -7.00 7.38 0.73
C GLY A 426 -5.75 6.93 -0.02
N ALA A 427 -5.61 5.62 -0.07
CA ALA A 427 -4.50 4.96 -0.73
C ALA A 427 -4.49 5.15 -2.26
N TYR A 428 -5.54 5.65 -2.86
CA TYR A 428 -5.66 5.89 -4.31
C TYR A 428 -5.16 7.26 -4.78
N LEU A 429 -4.65 8.09 -3.88
CA LEU A 429 -4.20 9.46 -4.20
C LEU A 429 -2.71 9.50 -4.53
N ASP A 430 -1.86 9.58 -3.50
CA ASP A 430 -0.43 9.90 -3.66
C ASP A 430 0.49 8.72 -3.29
N GLY A 431 -0.06 7.54 -3.09
CA GLY A 431 0.66 6.31 -2.77
C GLY A 431 -0.12 5.35 -1.90
N ILE A 432 0.08 4.05 -2.16
CA ILE A 432 -0.65 2.97 -1.48
C ILE A 432 -0.16 2.72 -0.05
N GLY A 433 1.10 3.06 0.25
CA GLY A 433 1.70 2.77 1.55
C GLY A 433 1.12 3.60 2.70
N VAL A 434 1.18 3.06 3.91
CA VAL A 434 0.69 3.73 5.13
C VAL A 434 1.22 5.17 5.28
N PRO A 435 2.52 5.47 5.02
CA PRO A 435 3.01 6.84 5.08
C PRO A 435 2.27 7.80 4.12
N ALA A 436 1.95 7.33 2.90
CA ALA A 436 1.22 8.14 1.94
C ALA A 436 -0.22 8.40 2.37
N CYS A 437 -0.88 7.39 2.98
CA CYS A 437 -2.21 7.52 3.55
C CYS A 437 -2.24 8.55 4.70
N VAL A 438 -1.23 8.52 5.58
CA VAL A 438 -1.05 9.50 6.67
C VAL A 438 -0.87 10.91 6.11
N ALA A 439 0.00 11.07 5.11
CA ALA A 439 0.22 12.35 4.45
C ALA A 439 -1.05 12.88 3.76
N ALA A 440 -1.77 12.01 3.03
CA ALA A 440 -3.01 12.40 2.33
C ALA A 440 -4.09 12.86 3.31
N ALA A 441 -4.28 12.14 4.42
CA ALA A 441 -5.24 12.50 5.47
C ALA A 441 -4.86 13.84 6.14
N THR A 442 -3.58 14.04 6.44
CA THR A 442 -3.09 15.31 7.04
C THR A 442 -3.35 16.49 6.10
N ARG A 443 -3.06 16.33 4.78
CA ARG A 443 -3.35 17.38 3.79
C ARG A 443 -4.85 17.63 3.62
N ALA A 444 -5.67 16.60 3.64
CA ALA A 444 -7.13 16.72 3.54
C ALA A 444 -7.70 17.60 4.68
N VAL A 445 -7.26 17.34 5.91
CA VAL A 445 -7.69 18.14 7.07
C VAL A 445 -7.15 19.56 7.01
N ALA A 446 -5.89 19.76 6.62
CA ALA A 446 -5.31 21.09 6.49
C ALA A 446 -6.10 21.98 5.51
N ALA A 447 -6.55 21.41 4.38
CA ALA A 447 -7.38 22.14 3.41
C ALA A 447 -8.73 22.58 4.02
N LEU A 448 -9.38 21.71 4.80
CA LEU A 448 -10.67 22.04 5.43
C LEU A 448 -10.58 23.14 6.51
N VAL A 449 -9.47 23.17 7.25
CA VAL A 449 -9.29 24.15 8.34
C VAL A 449 -8.94 25.53 7.80
N VAL A 450 -8.23 25.61 6.67
CA VAL A 450 -7.90 26.91 6.01
C VAL A 450 -9.15 27.55 5.40
N ASP A 451 -10.03 26.77 4.79
CA ASP A 451 -11.27 27.26 4.16
C ASP A 451 -12.34 27.70 5.18
N GLY A 452 -12.20 27.31 6.43
CA GLY A 452 -13.14 27.61 7.54
C GLY A 452 -12.81 28.85 8.37
N ARG A 453 -11.79 29.64 7.98
CA ARG A 453 -11.41 30.90 8.66
C ARG A 453 -11.87 32.13 7.91
#